data_eeba0d0b53c24fda78ee9df7fc3fdff0
#
_entry.id   eeba0d0b53c24fda78ee9df7fc3fdff0
#
_cell.length_a   1.000
_cell.length_b   1.000
_cell.length_c   1.000
_cell.angle_alpha   90.00
_cell.angle_beta   90.00
_cell.angle_gamma   90.00
#
_symmetry.space_group_name_H-M   'P 1'
#
loop_
_entity.id
_entity.type
_entity.pdbx_description
1 polymer ?
#
loop_
_entity_poly.entity_id
_entity_poly.type
_entity_poly.pdbx_seq_one_letter_code
_entity_poly.pdbx_strand_id
1 'polypeptide(L)'
;MTIAVCAEGPNLSDRVHDRFGRAGCFQLVDPETMTAVVISNEENRGGAEGAGIGAVELLAEHGVRAAIVTKVGPKAADAFRSAAIPVYTAVGMTVGDAITAFRKGELTRLDFE
;
A
#
# COMPACT_ATOMS: atom_id res chain seq x y z
N MET A 1 -7.00 -9.39 9.93
CA MET A 1 -5.76 -8.82 9.37
C MET A 1 -6.10 -7.89 8.22
N THR A 2 -5.51 -6.72 8.19
CA THR A 2 -5.78 -5.75 7.14
C THR A 2 -4.50 -5.45 6.38
N ILE A 3 -4.57 -5.57 5.07
CA ILE A 3 -3.46 -5.30 4.15
C ILE A 3 -3.81 -4.06 3.34
N ALA A 4 -2.92 -3.08 3.31
CA ALA A 4 -3.11 -1.89 2.50
C ALA A 4 -2.52 -2.11 1.12
N VAL A 5 -3.28 -1.79 0.08
CA VAL A 5 -2.79 -1.83 -1.30
C VAL A 5 -2.85 -0.43 -1.88
N CYS A 6 -1.72 0.03 -2.39
CA CYS A 6 -1.61 1.31 -3.08
C CYS A 6 -2.28 1.18 -4.44
N ALA A 7 -3.45 1.79 -4.63
CA ALA A 7 -4.32 1.49 -5.75
C ALA A 7 -4.57 2.68 -6.67
N GLU A 8 -4.78 2.38 -7.95
CA GLU A 8 -5.18 3.40 -8.93
C GLU A 8 -6.66 3.76 -8.84
N GLY A 9 -7.46 2.90 -8.21
CA GLY A 9 -8.89 3.11 -8.08
C GLY A 9 -9.50 2.26 -6.98
N PRO A 10 -10.83 2.27 -6.84
CA PRO A 10 -11.52 1.67 -5.70
C PRO A 10 -11.86 0.19 -5.85
N ASN A 11 -11.61 -0.42 -6.99
CA ASN A 11 -12.03 -1.79 -7.27
C ASN A 11 -10.87 -2.78 -7.20
N LEU A 12 -11.16 -4.05 -6.89
CA LEU A 12 -10.14 -5.09 -6.91
C LEU A 12 -9.54 -5.30 -8.30
N SER A 13 -10.27 -4.92 -9.36
CA SER A 13 -9.79 -4.98 -10.74
C SER A 13 -8.89 -3.81 -11.12
N ASP A 14 -8.79 -2.79 -10.28
CA ASP A 14 -7.88 -1.68 -10.52
C ASP A 14 -6.45 -2.10 -10.23
N ARG A 15 -5.50 -1.40 -10.85
CA ARG A 15 -4.09 -1.77 -10.74
C ARG A 15 -3.45 -1.20 -9.49
N VAL A 16 -2.40 -1.87 -9.03
CA VAL A 16 -1.51 -1.32 -8.02
C VAL A 16 -0.84 -0.07 -8.61
N HIS A 17 -0.91 1.04 -7.89
CA HIS A 17 -0.40 2.33 -8.37
C HIS A 17 1.13 2.34 -8.40
N ASP A 18 1.71 3.00 -9.41
CA ASP A 18 3.15 3.03 -9.61
C ASP A 18 3.91 3.83 -8.53
N ARG A 19 3.27 4.83 -7.94
CA ARG A 19 3.94 5.75 -7.01
C ARG A 19 3.17 5.81 -5.70
N PHE A 20 3.76 5.27 -4.65
CA PHE A 20 3.10 5.08 -3.36
C PHE A 20 2.46 6.36 -2.81
N GLY A 21 3.22 7.43 -2.64
CA GLY A 21 2.71 8.67 -2.04
C GLY A 21 1.75 9.46 -2.93
N ARG A 22 1.67 9.10 -4.21
CA ARG A 22 0.86 9.83 -5.20
C ARG A 22 -0.44 9.14 -5.55
N ALA A 23 -0.70 7.97 -5.00
CA ALA A 23 -1.97 7.29 -5.22
C ALA A 23 -3.13 8.11 -4.65
N GLY A 24 -4.24 8.13 -5.36
CA GLY A 24 -5.44 8.83 -4.88
C GLY A 24 -6.15 8.11 -3.75
N CYS A 25 -5.94 6.81 -3.64
CA CYS A 25 -6.56 6.02 -2.59
C CYS A 25 -5.71 4.80 -2.24
N PHE A 26 -6.01 4.22 -1.08
CA PHE A 26 -5.54 2.89 -0.69
C PHE A 26 -6.75 1.99 -0.50
N GLN A 27 -6.60 0.73 -0.87
CA GLN A 27 -7.59 -0.28 -0.53
C GLN A 27 -7.09 -1.05 0.69
N LEU A 28 -7.91 -1.09 1.74
CA LEU A 28 -7.62 -1.88 2.93
C LEU A 28 -8.38 -3.19 2.79
N VAL A 29 -7.67 -4.26 2.55
CA VAL A 29 -8.24 -5.55 2.18
C VAL A 29 -8.00 -6.57 3.27
N ASP A 30 -9.05 -7.32 3.62
CA ASP A 30 -8.90 -8.53 4.41
C ASP A 30 -8.62 -9.69 3.45
N PRO A 31 -7.42 -10.27 3.48
CA PRO A 31 -7.04 -11.28 2.49
C PRO A 31 -7.81 -12.59 2.62
N GLU A 32 -8.46 -12.85 3.75
CA GLU A 32 -9.26 -14.06 3.94
C GLU A 32 -10.63 -13.95 3.29
N THR A 33 -11.28 -12.80 3.45
CA THR A 33 -12.65 -12.56 2.94
C THR A 33 -12.67 -11.82 1.63
N MET A 34 -11.57 -11.19 1.24
CA MET A 34 -11.46 -10.31 0.07
C MET A 34 -12.38 -9.08 0.15
N THR A 35 -12.81 -8.72 1.35
CA THR A 35 -13.53 -7.46 1.56
C THR A 35 -12.55 -6.31 1.56
N ALA A 36 -12.90 -5.22 0.89
CA ALA A 36 -12.05 -4.05 0.76
C ALA A 36 -12.78 -2.80 1.22
N VAL A 37 -12.06 -1.95 1.96
CA VAL A 37 -12.49 -0.60 2.33
C VAL A 37 -11.53 0.37 1.66
N VAL A 38 -12.07 1.37 0.98
CA VAL A 38 -11.25 2.36 0.28
C VAL A 38 -11.08 3.58 1.17
N ILE A 39 -9.83 4.01 1.35
CA ILE A 39 -9.53 5.25 2.05
C ILE A 39 -8.87 6.24 1.10
N SER A 40 -9.19 7.52 1.26
CA SER A 40 -8.66 8.59 0.42
C SER A 40 -7.23 8.93 0.83
N ASN A 41 -6.37 9.18 -0.14
CA ASN A 41 -5.02 9.70 0.06
C ASN A 41 -4.88 11.10 -0.58
N GLU A 42 -6.00 11.75 -0.88
CA GLU A 42 -5.97 13.02 -1.63
C GLU A 42 -5.19 14.12 -0.90
N GLU A 43 -5.27 14.18 0.41
CA GLU A 43 -4.54 15.19 1.20
C GLU A 43 -3.03 15.03 1.07
N ASN A 44 -2.53 13.82 0.93
CA ASN A 44 -1.10 13.54 0.86
C ASN A 44 -0.56 13.61 -0.56
N ARG A 45 -1.34 13.12 -1.54
CA ARG A 45 -0.85 12.98 -2.93
C ARG A 45 -0.47 14.32 -3.58
N GLY A 46 -1.11 15.40 -3.16
CA GLY A 46 -0.85 16.74 -3.67
C GLY A 46 0.32 17.45 -3.01
N GLY A 47 0.91 16.87 -1.97
CA GLY A 47 2.01 17.46 -1.24
C GLY A 47 3.30 17.47 -2.05
N ALA A 48 4.05 18.56 -1.98
CA ALA A 48 5.33 18.68 -2.70
C ALA A 48 6.40 17.78 -2.06
N GLU A 49 6.42 17.73 -0.74
CA GLU A 49 7.34 16.88 0.03
C GLU A 49 6.56 16.16 1.11
N GLY A 50 7.06 15.01 1.52
CA GLY A 50 6.46 14.26 2.60
C GLY A 50 5.17 13.51 2.23
N ALA A 51 4.79 13.48 0.96
CA ALA A 51 3.59 12.75 0.53
C ALA A 51 3.67 11.27 0.93
N GLY A 52 4.83 10.65 0.76
CA GLY A 52 5.03 9.25 1.17
C GLY A 52 4.98 9.08 2.68
N ILE A 53 5.53 10.01 3.45
CA ILE A 53 5.49 9.96 4.91
C ILE A 53 4.06 10.08 5.40
N GLY A 54 3.29 11.05 4.89
CA GLY A 54 1.88 11.22 5.25
C GLY A 54 1.05 10.00 4.93
N ALA A 55 1.32 9.37 3.79
CA ALA A 55 0.64 8.14 3.40
C ALA A 55 0.91 6.99 4.39
N VAL A 56 2.17 6.82 4.82
CA VAL A 56 2.50 5.79 5.82
C VAL A 56 1.81 6.08 7.15
N GLU A 57 1.78 7.34 7.58
CA GLU A 57 1.08 7.71 8.81
C GLU A 57 -0.43 7.38 8.72
N LEU A 58 -1.04 7.65 7.58
CA LEU A 58 -2.44 7.30 7.34
C LEU A 58 -2.67 5.80 7.48
N LEU A 59 -1.81 4.98 6.87
CA LEU A 59 -1.91 3.52 6.97
C LEU A 59 -1.71 3.04 8.41
N ALA A 60 -0.74 3.62 9.11
CA ALA A 60 -0.49 3.27 10.52
C ALA A 60 -1.71 3.57 11.40
N GLU A 61 -2.38 4.70 11.17
CA GLU A 61 -3.61 5.05 11.89
C GLU A 61 -4.71 4.02 11.70
N HIS A 62 -4.75 3.36 10.55
CA HIS A 62 -5.75 2.33 10.25
C HIS A 62 -5.34 0.93 10.70
N GLY A 63 -4.20 0.80 11.37
CA GLY A 63 -3.77 -0.47 11.94
C GLY A 63 -3.41 -1.55 10.93
N VAL A 64 -2.90 -1.16 9.75
CA VAL A 64 -2.55 -2.15 8.72
C VAL A 64 -1.39 -3.01 9.17
N ARG A 65 -1.39 -4.27 8.74
CA ARG A 65 -0.38 -5.25 9.11
C ARG A 65 0.70 -5.42 8.04
N ALA A 66 0.43 -5.00 6.83
CA ALA A 66 1.38 -5.00 5.72
C ALA A 66 0.89 -4.05 4.64
N ALA A 67 1.79 -3.64 3.76
CA ALA A 67 1.46 -2.79 2.63
C ALA A 67 1.96 -3.42 1.32
N ILE A 68 1.19 -3.27 0.26
CA ILE A 68 1.55 -3.72 -1.07
C ILE A 68 1.68 -2.49 -1.97
N VAL A 69 2.82 -2.36 -2.61
CA VAL A 69 3.18 -1.19 -3.42
C VAL A 69 3.90 -1.64 -4.69
N THR A 70 4.11 -0.73 -5.62
CA THR A 70 5.04 -0.99 -6.74
C THR A 70 6.46 -0.64 -6.30
N LYS A 71 6.65 0.59 -5.80
CA LYS A 71 7.93 1.03 -5.27
C LYS A 71 7.69 2.17 -4.29
N VAL A 72 8.68 2.41 -3.42
CA VAL A 72 8.64 3.52 -2.46
C VAL A 72 9.97 4.28 -2.51
N GLY A 73 9.90 5.57 -2.28
CA GLY A 73 11.10 6.40 -2.13
C GLY A 73 11.73 6.24 -0.75
N PRO A 74 12.92 6.82 -0.53
CA PRO A 74 13.66 6.63 0.73
C PRO A 74 12.94 7.18 1.96
N LYS A 75 12.22 8.28 1.86
CA LYS A 75 11.49 8.84 3.00
C LYS A 75 10.33 7.96 3.43
N ALA A 76 9.56 7.42 2.46
CA ALA A 76 8.49 6.49 2.76
C ALA A 76 9.04 5.18 3.32
N ALA A 77 10.16 4.69 2.78
CA ALA A 77 10.82 3.49 3.28
C ALA A 77 11.20 3.64 4.76
N ASP A 78 11.77 4.79 5.14
CA ASP A 78 12.12 5.08 6.54
C ASP A 78 10.86 5.11 7.42
N ALA A 79 9.79 5.72 6.92
CA ALA A 79 8.53 5.79 7.66
C ALA A 79 7.91 4.41 7.88
N PHE A 80 7.92 3.55 6.86
CA PHE A 80 7.45 2.17 7.00
C PHE A 80 8.28 1.40 8.04
N ARG A 81 9.59 1.57 8.00
CA ARG A 81 10.47 0.92 8.98
C ARG A 81 10.16 1.38 10.40
N SER A 82 10.00 2.69 10.61
CA SER A 82 9.66 3.27 11.91
C SER A 82 8.30 2.80 12.42
N ALA A 83 7.34 2.61 11.52
CA ALA A 83 6.00 2.14 11.85
C ALA A 83 5.93 0.62 12.00
N ALA A 84 7.01 -0.09 11.70
CA ALA A 84 7.09 -1.56 11.72
C ALA A 84 6.06 -2.22 10.80
N ILE A 85 5.80 -1.61 9.63
CA ILE A 85 4.89 -2.15 8.62
C ILE A 85 5.73 -2.82 7.53
N PRO A 86 5.65 -4.16 7.37
CA PRO A 86 6.34 -4.83 6.26
C PRO A 86 5.71 -4.44 4.92
N VAL A 87 6.54 -4.29 3.91
CA VAL A 87 6.14 -3.83 2.58
C VAL A 87 6.50 -4.87 1.53
N TYR A 88 5.56 -5.15 0.63
CA TYR A 88 5.74 -6.09 -0.45
C TYR A 88 5.54 -5.38 -1.79
N THR A 89 6.23 -5.84 -2.82
CA THR A 89 6.12 -5.25 -4.15
C THR A 89 5.26 -6.09 -5.08
N ALA A 90 4.38 -5.43 -5.84
CA ALA A 90 3.51 -6.05 -6.83
C ALA A 90 3.49 -5.19 -8.08
N VAL A 91 4.33 -5.53 -9.05
CA VAL A 91 4.47 -4.75 -10.29
C VAL A 91 3.54 -5.29 -11.37
N GLY A 92 2.74 -4.40 -11.96
CA GLY A 92 1.86 -4.77 -13.07
C GLY A 92 0.68 -5.64 -12.70
N MET A 93 0.32 -5.70 -11.43
CA MET A 93 -0.81 -6.52 -10.95
C MET A 93 -2.03 -5.67 -10.65
N THR A 94 -3.21 -6.29 -10.71
CA THR A 94 -4.41 -5.71 -10.13
C THR A 94 -4.34 -5.87 -8.60
N VAL A 95 -5.18 -5.10 -7.89
CA VAL A 95 -5.25 -5.21 -6.43
C VAL A 95 -5.64 -6.65 -6.03
N GLY A 96 -6.64 -7.23 -6.70
CA GLY A 96 -7.08 -8.59 -6.40
C GLY A 96 -5.99 -9.62 -6.60
N ASP A 97 -5.25 -9.53 -7.72
CA ASP A 97 -4.15 -10.44 -8.00
C ASP A 97 -3.01 -10.27 -7.00
N ALA A 98 -2.73 -9.04 -6.59
CA ALA A 98 -1.69 -8.76 -5.61
C ALA A 98 -2.03 -9.39 -4.23
N ILE A 99 -3.29 -9.27 -3.80
CA ILE A 99 -3.74 -9.89 -2.55
C ILE A 99 -3.66 -11.42 -2.63
N THR A 100 -4.06 -12.00 -3.76
CA THR A 100 -3.98 -13.45 -3.97
C THR A 100 -2.52 -13.92 -3.90
N ALA A 101 -1.61 -13.22 -4.57
CA ALA A 101 -0.19 -13.52 -4.53
C ALA A 101 0.39 -13.36 -3.11
N PHE A 102 -0.07 -12.34 -2.38
CA PHE A 102 0.34 -12.14 -0.98
C PHE A 102 -0.05 -13.34 -0.11
N ARG A 103 -1.27 -13.82 -0.25
CA ARG A 103 -1.76 -14.99 0.51
C ARG A 103 -0.93 -16.24 0.23
N LYS A 104 -0.46 -16.39 -1.00
CA LYS A 104 0.35 -17.55 -1.41
C LYS A 104 1.84 -17.40 -1.06
N GLY A 105 2.24 -16.25 -0.51
CA GLY A 105 3.63 -15.97 -0.21
C GLY A 105 4.49 -15.74 -1.44
N GLU A 106 3.90 -15.29 -2.53
CA GLU A 106 4.59 -15.12 -3.82
C GLU A 106 5.12 -13.71 -4.07
N LEU A 107 4.75 -12.73 -3.24
CA LEU A 107 5.27 -11.37 -3.39
C LEU A 107 6.63 -11.22 -2.73
N THR A 108 7.48 -10.42 -3.36
CA THR A 108 8.79 -10.09 -2.80
C THR A 108 8.63 -9.02 -1.73
N ARG A 109 9.18 -9.29 -0.55
CA ARG A 109 9.24 -8.30 0.52
C ARG A 109 10.36 -7.32 0.23
N LEU A 110 10.07 -6.03 0.35
CA LEU A 110 11.09 -4.99 0.25
C LEU A 110 11.82 -4.88 1.59
N ASP A 111 13.15 -4.89 1.53
CA ASP A 111 14.00 -4.84 2.71
C ASP A 111 14.64 -3.46 2.80
N PHE A 112 14.23 -2.69 3.81
CA PHE A 112 14.69 -1.31 4.00
C PHE A 112 15.77 -1.28 5.09
N GLU A 113 16.99 -1.16 4.69
CA GLU A 113 18.10 -1.04 5.63
C GLU A 113 18.68 0.38 5.68
#